data_b1bf99bd21e274de97e314e8a614c27f
#
_entry.id   b1bf99bd21e274de97e314e8a614c27f
#
_cell.length_a   1.000
_cell.length_b   1.000
_cell.length_c   1.000
_cell.angle_alpha   90.00
_cell.angle_beta   90.00
_cell.angle_gamma   90.00
#
_symmetry.space_group_name_H-M   'P 1'
#
loop_
_entity.id
_entity.type
_entity.pdbx_description
1 polymer ?
#
loop_
_entity_poly.entity_id
_entity_poly.type
_entity_poly.pdbx_seq_one_letter_code
_entity_poly.pdbx_strand_id
1 'polypeptide(L)'
;MIFRLFKYLTSLLLCSLLSSSAFALKVGVSMPSTHLARWSYDGRYLKEYLEQANHKVDVRYANDSDIAHQINDIRNLIESGCEVLVVAPVDGVNLIAVLEEAKAKDIPVIAYDRLIMGTDAIKAYVTFDNYKIGQLQANYIEKKLALSFIGSNSANIEIFEGDISDRCVDYYYRGSMDVLKPYFDEKKLFCLSNQTKLDDVTIVNWSSDLAYERMKMLIKTNNYGPASTNTKLDAVLAANDSVANGVIKALLEAGYDKSRMPVITGQDCDLDSLFYIKTGLQSMSVFVDVRLLAKNTVRIVNSFAETETINDYDRLSYFNGVTNIPALVSEPEIVTKKKIKSVLFDSGYYSKEDNAKLKKRIKESSK
;
A
#
# COMPACT_ATOMS: atom_id res chain seq x y z
N MET A 1 19.13 -32.24 -58.47
CA MET A 1 19.60 -31.87 -57.09
C MET A 1 19.01 -30.55 -56.58
N ILE A 2 18.74 -29.60 -57.46
CA ILE A 2 18.21 -28.24 -57.09
C ILE A 2 16.75 -28.28 -56.62
N PHE A 3 15.88 -29.18 -57.14
CA PHE A 3 14.48 -29.29 -56.72
C PHE A 3 14.26 -29.87 -55.30
N ARG A 4 15.22 -30.59 -54.71
CA ARG A 4 15.13 -31.09 -53.33
C ARG A 4 15.53 -30.04 -52.31
N LEU A 5 16.45 -29.12 -52.61
CA LEU A 5 16.82 -28.01 -51.74
C LEU A 5 15.66 -27.01 -51.55
N PHE A 6 14.85 -26.74 -52.55
CA PHE A 6 13.74 -25.81 -52.47
C PHE A 6 12.60 -26.30 -51.54
N LYS A 7 12.36 -27.63 -51.47
CA LYS A 7 11.38 -28.21 -50.54
C LYS A 7 11.80 -28.10 -49.04
N TYR A 8 13.08 -28.15 -48.76
CA TYR A 8 13.58 -27.99 -47.35
C TYR A 8 13.62 -26.53 -46.94
N LEU A 9 13.90 -25.58 -47.82
CA LEU A 9 13.83 -24.14 -47.53
C LEU A 9 12.40 -23.66 -47.26
N THR A 10 11.39 -24.14 -47.97
CA THR A 10 9.98 -23.80 -47.73
C THR A 10 9.45 -24.43 -46.44
N SER A 11 9.90 -25.62 -46.05
CA SER A 11 9.54 -26.22 -44.75
C SER A 11 10.21 -25.52 -43.57
N LEU A 12 11.42 -25.01 -43.72
CA LEU A 12 12.09 -24.22 -42.66
C LEU A 12 11.46 -22.83 -42.49
N LEU A 13 10.98 -22.21 -43.59
CA LEU A 13 10.29 -20.91 -43.49
C LEU A 13 8.88 -21.02 -42.90
N LEU A 14 8.21 -22.17 -43.02
CA LEU A 14 6.88 -22.38 -42.42
C LEU A 14 6.98 -22.69 -40.92
N CYS A 15 8.09 -23.25 -40.42
CA CYS A 15 8.31 -23.47 -38.98
C CYS A 15 8.73 -22.23 -38.22
N SER A 16 9.19 -21.18 -38.88
CA SER A 16 9.59 -19.93 -38.21
C SER A 16 8.44 -18.91 -38.03
N LEU A 17 7.22 -19.22 -38.47
CA LEU A 17 6.02 -18.39 -38.29
C LEU A 17 5.05 -18.87 -37.23
N LEU A 18 5.42 -19.88 -36.42
CA LEU A 18 4.80 -20.15 -35.16
C LEU A 18 5.42 -19.20 -34.12
N SER A 19 5.37 -17.89 -34.37
CA SER A 19 5.41 -16.91 -33.31
C SER A 19 4.26 -17.30 -32.38
N SER A 20 4.56 -17.77 -31.19
CA SER A 20 3.57 -17.88 -30.12
C SER A 20 2.88 -16.52 -30.03
N SER A 21 1.69 -16.41 -30.65
CA SER A 21 0.82 -15.28 -30.41
C SER A 21 0.52 -15.37 -28.92
N ALA A 22 1.19 -14.56 -28.10
CA ALA A 22 0.80 -14.36 -26.73
C ALA A 22 -0.70 -14.07 -26.76
N PHE A 23 -1.52 -14.91 -26.10
CA PHE A 23 -2.95 -14.70 -26.07
C PHE A 23 -3.21 -13.39 -25.32
N ALA A 24 -3.64 -12.37 -26.05
CA ALA A 24 -4.02 -11.08 -25.51
C ALA A 24 -5.32 -11.25 -24.73
N LEU A 25 -5.25 -11.22 -23.41
CA LEU A 25 -6.42 -11.27 -22.53
C LEU A 25 -7.05 -9.88 -22.34
N LYS A 26 -8.36 -9.84 -22.14
CA LYS A 26 -9.07 -8.66 -21.65
C LYS A 26 -9.10 -8.69 -20.12
N VAL A 27 -8.40 -7.74 -19.49
CA VAL A 27 -8.23 -7.63 -18.05
C VAL A 27 -9.10 -6.51 -17.50
N GLY A 28 -9.99 -6.86 -16.57
CA GLY A 28 -10.77 -5.88 -15.80
C GLY A 28 -10.05 -5.55 -14.51
N VAL A 29 -9.85 -4.25 -14.22
CA VAL A 29 -9.20 -3.76 -13.02
C VAL A 29 -10.22 -2.95 -12.21
N SER A 30 -10.45 -3.34 -10.95
CA SER A 30 -11.35 -2.64 -10.02
C SER A 30 -10.56 -2.12 -8.82
N MET A 31 -10.47 -0.78 -8.70
CA MET A 31 -9.79 -0.06 -7.63
C MET A 31 -10.79 0.47 -6.60
N PRO A 32 -10.43 0.61 -5.30
CA PRO A 32 -11.39 0.95 -4.25
C PRO A 32 -11.83 2.40 -4.29
N SER A 33 -10.99 3.33 -4.73
CA SER A 33 -11.33 4.76 -4.81
C SER A 33 -10.25 5.56 -5.53
N THR A 34 -10.48 6.88 -5.71
CA THR A 34 -9.45 7.85 -6.08
C THR A 34 -9.07 8.77 -4.92
N HIS A 35 -9.66 8.57 -3.74
CA HIS A 35 -9.43 9.41 -2.54
C HIS A 35 -7.98 9.35 -2.06
N LEU A 36 -7.43 8.14 -1.91
CA LEU A 36 -6.00 7.97 -1.64
C LEU A 36 -5.23 8.05 -2.97
N ALA A 37 -4.27 8.95 -3.04
CA ALA A 37 -3.51 9.26 -4.26
C ALA A 37 -2.86 8.03 -4.90
N ARG A 38 -2.39 7.07 -4.07
CA ARG A 38 -1.76 5.83 -4.52
C ARG A 38 -2.62 5.05 -5.50
N TRP A 39 -3.95 4.94 -5.29
CA TRP A 39 -4.82 4.15 -6.16
C TRP A 39 -4.85 4.64 -7.60
N SER A 40 -4.68 5.96 -7.82
CA SER A 40 -4.52 6.52 -9.16
C SER A 40 -3.20 6.11 -9.81
N TYR A 41 -2.13 5.98 -9.03
CA TYR A 41 -0.84 5.45 -9.51
C TYR A 41 -0.93 3.95 -9.78
N ASP A 42 -1.54 3.16 -8.87
CA ASP A 42 -1.75 1.72 -9.04
C ASP A 42 -2.49 1.40 -10.32
N GLY A 43 -3.68 2.01 -10.54
CA GLY A 43 -4.48 1.77 -11.73
C GLY A 43 -3.79 2.21 -13.03
N ARG A 44 -3.04 3.32 -12.98
CA ARG A 44 -2.25 3.79 -14.13
C ARG A 44 -1.14 2.80 -14.49
N TYR A 45 -0.33 2.35 -13.52
CA TYR A 45 0.76 1.42 -13.79
C TYR A 45 0.26 0.03 -14.17
N LEU A 46 -0.85 -0.44 -13.58
CA LEU A 46 -1.50 -1.68 -14.00
C LEU A 46 -1.91 -1.60 -15.47
N LYS A 47 -2.61 -0.52 -15.85
CA LYS A 47 -3.01 -0.31 -17.25
C LYS A 47 -1.80 -0.27 -18.18
N GLU A 48 -0.82 0.57 -17.87
CA GLU A 48 0.38 0.75 -18.68
C GLU A 48 1.14 -0.57 -18.90
N TYR A 49 1.41 -1.33 -17.83
CA TYR A 49 2.23 -2.53 -17.93
C TYR A 49 1.49 -3.71 -18.54
N LEU A 50 0.19 -3.85 -18.29
CA LEU A 50 -0.64 -4.85 -18.94
C LEU A 50 -0.80 -4.57 -20.44
N GLU A 51 -0.98 -3.29 -20.83
CA GLU A 51 -1.03 -2.90 -22.25
C GLU A 51 0.33 -3.10 -22.95
N GLN A 52 1.44 -2.82 -22.27
CA GLN A 52 2.79 -3.14 -22.76
C GLN A 52 3.01 -4.66 -22.97
N ALA A 53 2.33 -5.48 -22.16
CA ALA A 53 2.31 -6.94 -22.32
C ALA A 53 1.27 -7.43 -23.36
N ASN A 54 0.69 -6.53 -24.16
CA ASN A 54 -0.31 -6.77 -25.19
C ASN A 54 -1.71 -7.20 -24.69
N HIS A 55 -2.04 -7.01 -23.41
CA HIS A 55 -3.38 -7.21 -22.89
C HIS A 55 -4.27 -5.98 -23.13
N LYS A 56 -5.59 -6.18 -23.17
CA LYS A 56 -6.57 -5.08 -23.16
C LYS A 56 -7.02 -4.82 -21.76
N VAL A 57 -7.11 -3.55 -21.34
CA VAL A 57 -7.36 -3.20 -19.93
C VAL A 57 -8.54 -2.23 -19.79
N ASP A 58 -9.50 -2.58 -18.93
CA ASP A 58 -10.59 -1.71 -18.47
C ASP A 58 -10.38 -1.43 -16.98
N VAL A 59 -10.09 -0.17 -16.61
CA VAL A 59 -9.83 0.24 -15.21
C VAL A 59 -11.01 1.03 -14.67
N ARG A 60 -11.54 0.62 -13.53
CA ARG A 60 -12.64 1.28 -12.83
C ARG A 60 -12.27 1.60 -11.39
N TYR A 61 -12.87 2.65 -10.86
CA TYR A 61 -12.68 3.12 -9.50
C TYR A 61 -14.03 3.25 -8.80
N ALA A 62 -14.19 2.59 -7.66
CA ALA A 62 -15.36 2.77 -6.82
C ALA A 62 -15.37 4.21 -6.26
N ASN A 63 -16.53 4.85 -6.26
CA ASN A 63 -16.70 6.19 -5.71
C ASN A 63 -16.55 6.15 -4.19
N ASP A 64 -15.67 6.97 -3.64
CA ASP A 64 -15.47 7.21 -2.21
C ASP A 64 -15.55 5.94 -1.34
N SER A 65 -14.94 4.84 -1.82
CA SER A 65 -14.99 3.53 -1.16
C SER A 65 -16.40 2.92 -1.05
N ASP A 66 -17.29 3.20 -2.01
CA ASP A 66 -18.65 2.62 -2.09
C ASP A 66 -18.59 1.15 -2.55
N ILE A 67 -18.94 0.24 -1.64
CA ILE A 67 -18.99 -1.21 -1.89
C ILE A 67 -20.00 -1.56 -2.99
N ALA A 68 -21.19 -0.94 -2.98
CA ALA A 68 -22.23 -1.22 -3.97
C ALA A 68 -21.79 -0.78 -5.37
N HIS A 69 -21.10 0.35 -5.46
CA HIS A 69 -20.49 0.82 -6.70
C HIS A 69 -19.43 -0.16 -7.20
N GLN A 70 -18.54 -0.63 -6.32
CA GLN A 70 -17.52 -1.61 -6.71
C GLN A 70 -18.12 -2.93 -7.19
N ILE A 71 -19.18 -3.43 -6.55
CA ILE A 71 -19.90 -4.63 -6.99
C ILE A 71 -20.45 -4.44 -8.40
N ASN A 72 -21.07 -3.29 -8.68
CA ASN A 72 -21.59 -2.99 -10.02
C ASN A 72 -20.47 -2.87 -11.07
N ASP A 73 -19.35 -2.26 -10.71
CA ASP A 73 -18.18 -2.18 -11.59
C ASP A 73 -17.63 -3.57 -11.94
N ILE A 74 -17.51 -4.46 -10.97
CA ILE A 74 -17.05 -5.84 -11.20
C ILE A 74 -18.03 -6.60 -12.11
N ARG A 75 -19.35 -6.48 -11.90
CA ARG A 75 -20.36 -7.09 -12.81
C ARG A 75 -20.23 -6.57 -14.24
N ASN A 76 -20.10 -5.26 -14.39
CA ASN A 76 -19.95 -4.64 -15.70
C ASN A 76 -18.63 -5.12 -16.39
N LEU A 77 -17.55 -5.34 -15.62
CA LEU A 77 -16.31 -5.91 -16.17
C LEU A 77 -16.54 -7.35 -16.65
N ILE A 78 -17.24 -8.19 -15.87
CA ILE A 78 -17.64 -9.55 -16.23
C ILE A 78 -18.51 -9.55 -17.51
N GLU A 79 -19.54 -8.71 -17.55
CA GLU A 79 -20.47 -8.61 -18.68
C GLU A 79 -19.80 -8.06 -19.95
N SER A 80 -18.83 -7.19 -19.80
CA SER A 80 -18.05 -6.66 -20.93
C SER A 80 -17.07 -7.71 -21.53
N GLY A 81 -17.02 -8.92 -20.95
CA GLY A 81 -16.18 -10.02 -21.44
C GLY A 81 -14.72 -9.91 -20.99
N CYS A 82 -14.45 -9.39 -19.80
CA CYS A 82 -13.13 -9.53 -19.19
C CYS A 82 -12.85 -11.00 -18.85
N GLU A 83 -11.64 -11.45 -19.19
CA GLU A 83 -11.17 -12.83 -19.04
C GLU A 83 -10.36 -13.03 -17.77
N VAL A 84 -9.90 -11.94 -17.14
CA VAL A 84 -9.21 -11.88 -15.86
C VAL A 84 -9.69 -10.65 -15.10
N LEU A 85 -9.88 -10.77 -13.79
CA LEU A 85 -10.16 -9.64 -12.91
C LEU A 85 -9.00 -9.40 -11.95
N VAL A 86 -8.62 -8.11 -11.80
CA VAL A 86 -7.68 -7.62 -10.79
C VAL A 86 -8.47 -6.72 -9.84
N VAL A 87 -8.60 -7.11 -8.58
CA VAL A 87 -9.49 -6.43 -7.64
C VAL A 87 -8.73 -6.00 -6.39
N ALA A 88 -8.63 -4.68 -6.20
CA ALA A 88 -8.28 -4.10 -4.91
C ALA A 88 -9.60 -3.82 -4.17
N PRO A 89 -9.98 -4.57 -3.13
CA PRO A 89 -11.29 -4.45 -2.55
C PRO A 89 -11.45 -3.17 -1.73
N VAL A 90 -12.64 -2.55 -1.79
CA VAL A 90 -13.07 -1.53 -0.82
C VAL A 90 -13.13 -2.18 0.58
N ASP A 91 -13.72 -3.37 0.63
CA ASP A 91 -13.89 -4.18 1.83
C ASP A 91 -13.54 -5.64 1.52
N GLY A 92 -12.70 -6.24 2.38
CA GLY A 92 -12.17 -7.59 2.16
C GLY A 92 -13.19 -8.72 2.24
N VAL A 93 -14.42 -8.49 2.69
CA VAL A 93 -15.44 -9.54 2.89
C VAL A 93 -16.72 -9.33 2.09
N ASN A 94 -17.04 -8.10 1.69
CA ASN A 94 -18.35 -7.78 1.11
C ASN A 94 -18.44 -7.98 -0.42
N LEU A 95 -17.38 -8.46 -1.08
CA LEU A 95 -17.36 -8.74 -2.52
C LEU A 95 -17.61 -10.21 -2.87
N ILE A 96 -17.79 -11.11 -1.90
CA ILE A 96 -17.86 -12.55 -2.10
C ILE A 96 -18.88 -12.91 -3.20
N ALA A 97 -20.11 -12.39 -3.13
CA ALA A 97 -21.17 -12.75 -4.06
C ALA A 97 -20.80 -12.45 -5.53
N VAL A 98 -20.27 -11.27 -5.82
CA VAL A 98 -19.89 -10.90 -7.19
C VAL A 98 -18.64 -11.63 -7.67
N LEU A 99 -17.76 -12.04 -6.78
CA LEU A 99 -16.57 -12.83 -7.13
C LEU A 99 -16.94 -14.31 -7.40
N GLU A 100 -17.98 -14.85 -6.74
CA GLU A 100 -18.55 -16.14 -7.09
C GLU A 100 -19.25 -16.09 -8.48
N GLU A 101 -19.83 -14.94 -8.88
CA GLU A 101 -20.34 -14.75 -10.24
C GLU A 101 -19.20 -14.84 -11.28
N ALA A 102 -18.03 -14.28 -10.99
CA ALA A 102 -16.84 -14.41 -11.85
C ALA A 102 -16.35 -15.86 -11.93
N LYS A 103 -16.24 -16.53 -10.77
CA LYS A 103 -15.83 -17.93 -10.67
C LYS A 103 -16.76 -18.87 -11.46
N ALA A 104 -18.07 -18.65 -11.40
CA ALA A 104 -19.07 -19.44 -12.14
C ALA A 104 -18.92 -19.30 -13.66
N LYS A 105 -18.18 -18.28 -14.14
CA LYS A 105 -17.84 -18.05 -15.55
C LYS A 105 -16.39 -18.39 -15.87
N ASP A 106 -15.69 -19.10 -14.98
CA ASP A 106 -14.28 -19.47 -15.09
C ASP A 106 -13.33 -18.25 -15.27
N ILE A 107 -13.73 -17.06 -14.77
CA ILE A 107 -12.91 -15.86 -14.81
C ILE A 107 -12.02 -15.83 -13.57
N PRO A 108 -10.68 -15.99 -13.68
CA PRO A 108 -9.76 -15.94 -12.56
C PRO A 108 -9.70 -14.53 -11.95
N VAL A 109 -9.66 -14.48 -10.62
CA VAL A 109 -9.57 -13.23 -9.86
C VAL A 109 -8.22 -13.14 -9.17
N ILE A 110 -7.53 -12.01 -9.34
CA ILE A 110 -6.31 -11.63 -8.63
C ILE A 110 -6.69 -10.61 -7.56
N ALA A 111 -6.48 -10.95 -6.28
CA ALA A 111 -6.54 -9.95 -5.22
C ALA A 111 -5.31 -9.02 -5.34
N TYR A 112 -5.52 -7.73 -5.25
CA TYR A 112 -4.47 -6.72 -5.43
C TYR A 112 -4.36 -5.86 -4.18
N ASP A 113 -3.15 -5.79 -3.60
CA ASP A 113 -2.80 -5.03 -2.41
C ASP A 113 -3.55 -5.49 -1.14
N ARG A 114 -4.87 -5.46 -1.14
CA ARG A 114 -5.74 -5.86 -0.02
C ARG A 114 -6.22 -7.29 -0.16
N LEU A 115 -6.13 -8.07 0.93
CA LEU A 115 -6.54 -9.48 0.93
C LEU A 115 -8.07 -9.61 0.92
N ILE A 116 -8.58 -10.43 -0.01
CA ILE A 116 -10.01 -10.77 -0.07
C ILE A 116 -10.27 -12.05 0.69
N MET A 117 -11.22 -12.00 1.62
CA MET A 117 -11.55 -13.07 2.57
C MET A 117 -12.77 -13.88 2.14
N GLY A 118 -12.91 -15.08 2.69
CA GLY A 118 -14.16 -15.85 2.71
C GLY A 118 -14.58 -16.50 1.40
N THR A 119 -13.72 -16.56 0.38
CA THR A 119 -14.03 -17.18 -0.91
C THR A 119 -12.81 -17.90 -1.50
N ASP A 120 -13.02 -18.94 -2.29
CA ASP A 120 -12.00 -19.62 -3.10
C ASP A 120 -11.98 -19.16 -4.57
N ALA A 121 -12.72 -18.09 -4.89
CA ALA A 121 -12.69 -17.44 -6.20
C ALA A 121 -11.33 -16.82 -6.54
N ILE A 122 -10.54 -16.47 -5.52
CA ILE A 122 -9.24 -15.82 -5.69
C ILE A 122 -8.19 -16.86 -6.11
N LYS A 123 -7.52 -16.62 -7.23
CA LYS A 123 -6.49 -17.52 -7.78
C LYS A 123 -5.08 -17.10 -7.42
N ALA A 124 -4.85 -15.80 -7.18
CA ALA A 124 -3.56 -15.26 -6.77
C ALA A 124 -3.73 -13.95 -5.99
N TYR A 125 -2.69 -13.59 -5.25
CA TYR A 125 -2.62 -12.34 -4.50
C TYR A 125 -1.33 -11.60 -4.82
N VAL A 126 -1.41 -10.29 -5.01
CA VAL A 126 -0.25 -9.42 -5.22
C VAL A 126 -0.22 -8.38 -4.12
N THR A 127 0.83 -8.35 -3.32
CA THR A 127 0.91 -7.48 -2.15
C THR A 127 2.35 -7.10 -1.80
N PHE A 128 2.50 -6.25 -0.79
CA PHE A 128 3.76 -6.03 -0.08
C PHE A 128 3.83 -6.89 1.19
N ASP A 129 5.03 -7.01 1.76
CA ASP A 129 5.17 -7.58 3.11
C ASP A 129 4.65 -6.58 4.16
N ASN A 130 3.35 -6.67 4.41
CA ASN A 130 2.62 -5.76 5.30
C ASN A 130 3.06 -5.89 6.76
N TYR A 131 3.46 -7.09 7.21
CA TYR A 131 4.01 -7.29 8.54
C TYR A 131 5.36 -6.58 8.69
N LYS A 132 6.21 -6.68 7.68
CA LYS A 132 7.49 -5.97 7.63
C LYS A 132 7.32 -4.45 7.58
N ILE A 133 6.26 -3.94 6.95
CA ILE A 133 5.96 -2.50 6.98
C ILE A 133 5.78 -2.02 8.42
N GLY A 134 4.94 -2.70 9.21
CA GLY A 134 4.75 -2.41 10.63
C GLY A 134 6.06 -2.49 11.41
N GLN A 135 6.86 -3.54 11.19
CA GLN A 135 8.19 -3.67 11.81
C GLN A 135 9.12 -2.51 11.44
N LEU A 136 9.15 -2.07 10.18
CA LEU A 136 10.01 -0.98 9.72
C LEU A 136 9.65 0.34 10.41
N GLN A 137 8.36 0.65 10.57
CA GLN A 137 7.88 1.83 11.28
C GLN A 137 8.25 1.78 12.76
N ALA A 138 7.97 0.67 13.43
CA ALA A 138 8.24 0.48 14.85
C ALA A 138 9.76 0.48 15.15
N ASN A 139 10.57 -0.20 14.37
CA ASN A 139 12.04 -0.18 14.50
C ASN A 139 12.62 1.22 14.27
N TYR A 140 11.99 2.02 13.39
CA TYR A 140 12.42 3.40 13.21
C TYR A 140 12.15 4.24 14.48
N ILE A 141 10.98 4.07 15.12
CA ILE A 141 10.64 4.73 16.39
C ILE A 141 11.60 4.26 17.49
N GLU A 142 11.77 2.94 17.65
CA GLU A 142 12.69 2.34 18.63
C GLU A 142 14.08 2.97 18.54
N LYS A 143 14.65 3.00 17.33
CA LYS A 143 15.96 3.58 17.06
C LYS A 143 16.02 5.09 17.37
N LYS A 144 14.96 5.84 17.03
CA LYS A 144 14.92 7.31 17.23
C LYS A 144 14.80 7.69 18.69
N LEU A 145 14.05 6.91 19.45
CA LEU A 145 13.86 7.10 20.89
C LEU A 145 14.94 6.39 21.73
N ALA A 146 15.83 5.64 21.08
CA ALA A 146 16.89 4.87 21.73
C ALA A 146 16.38 3.89 22.81
N LEU A 147 15.19 3.28 22.59
CA LEU A 147 14.51 2.46 23.60
C LEU A 147 15.30 1.23 24.03
N SER A 148 16.12 0.67 23.14
CA SER A 148 16.98 -0.51 23.44
C SER A 148 18.20 -0.20 24.31
N PHE A 149 18.55 1.10 24.54
CA PHE A 149 19.68 1.44 25.35
C PHE A 149 19.37 1.31 26.84
N ILE A 150 20.35 0.80 27.62
CA ILE A 150 20.28 0.73 29.08
C ILE A 150 20.28 2.16 29.63
N GLY A 151 19.29 2.49 30.47
CA GLY A 151 19.18 3.82 31.05
C GLY A 151 18.52 4.86 30.14
N SER A 152 17.90 4.44 29.02
CA SER A 152 17.07 5.35 28.21
C SER A 152 15.92 5.91 29.06
N ASN A 153 15.57 7.18 28.81
CA ASN A 153 14.36 7.77 29.38
C ASN A 153 13.12 7.08 28.82
N SER A 154 12.05 7.06 29.63
CA SER A 154 10.73 6.65 29.10
C SER A 154 10.21 7.66 28.09
N ALA A 155 9.40 7.18 27.15
CA ALA A 155 8.86 7.98 26.06
C ALA A 155 7.34 7.75 25.93
N ASN A 156 6.62 8.77 25.44
CA ASN A 156 5.19 8.70 25.18
C ASN A 156 4.92 8.55 23.68
N ILE A 157 4.07 7.59 23.32
CA ILE A 157 3.65 7.29 21.96
C ILE A 157 2.13 7.27 21.87
N GLU A 158 1.59 7.67 20.71
CA GLU A 158 0.22 7.36 20.29
C GLU A 158 0.24 6.53 19.00
N ILE A 159 -0.77 5.67 18.86
CA ILE A 159 -0.87 4.72 17.74
C ILE A 159 -2.08 5.07 16.89
N PHE A 160 -1.90 5.11 15.57
CA PHE A 160 -2.93 5.40 14.57
C PHE A 160 -2.78 4.38 13.44
N GLU A 161 -3.68 3.39 13.41
CA GLU A 161 -3.72 2.38 12.38
C GLU A 161 -4.68 2.77 11.23
N GLY A 162 -4.80 1.90 10.25
CA GLY A 162 -5.67 2.10 9.11
C GLY A 162 -7.11 1.65 9.32
N ASP A 163 -7.85 1.47 8.23
CA ASP A 163 -9.23 0.98 8.24
C ASP A 163 -9.29 -0.52 8.53
N ILE A 164 -10.07 -0.93 9.52
CA ILE A 164 -10.21 -2.34 9.91
C ILE A 164 -10.83 -3.22 8.82
N SER A 165 -11.54 -2.64 7.86
CA SER A 165 -12.08 -3.35 6.69
C SER A 165 -10.97 -3.78 5.71
N ASP A 166 -9.80 -3.15 5.79
CA ASP A 166 -8.58 -3.54 5.10
C ASP A 166 -7.81 -4.56 5.94
N ARG A 167 -7.78 -5.80 5.51
CA ARG A 167 -7.13 -6.90 6.25
C ARG A 167 -5.61 -6.74 6.37
N CYS A 168 -4.98 -5.87 5.59
CA CYS A 168 -3.57 -5.56 5.73
C CYS A 168 -3.25 -4.87 7.06
N VAL A 169 -4.23 -4.18 7.65
CA VAL A 169 -4.09 -3.45 8.93
C VAL A 169 -3.71 -4.40 10.08
N ASP A 170 -4.25 -5.62 10.10
CA ASP A 170 -3.85 -6.63 11.11
C ASP A 170 -2.35 -6.97 11.01
N TYR A 171 -1.82 -7.09 9.81
CA TYR A 171 -0.40 -7.36 9.59
C TYR A 171 0.48 -6.18 10.01
N TYR A 172 0.10 -4.93 9.67
CA TYR A 172 0.82 -3.73 10.09
C TYR A 172 0.88 -3.64 11.61
N TYR A 173 -0.28 -3.75 12.25
CA TYR A 173 -0.40 -3.69 13.71
C TYR A 173 0.44 -4.77 14.39
N ARG A 174 0.33 -6.04 13.97
CA ARG A 174 1.11 -7.14 14.52
C ARG A 174 2.60 -6.92 14.34
N GLY A 175 3.03 -6.50 13.14
CA GLY A 175 4.43 -6.22 12.86
C GLY A 175 4.98 -5.10 13.74
N SER A 176 4.22 -4.03 13.97
CA SER A 176 4.64 -2.93 14.83
C SER A 176 4.60 -3.31 16.31
N MET A 177 3.60 -4.05 16.76
CA MET A 177 3.48 -4.45 18.17
C MET A 177 4.50 -5.51 18.58
N ASP A 178 4.93 -6.40 17.69
CA ASP A 178 6.01 -7.34 17.99
C ASP A 178 7.34 -6.64 18.31
N VAL A 179 7.53 -5.41 17.79
CA VAL A 179 8.69 -4.57 18.12
C VAL A 179 8.42 -3.71 19.37
N LEU A 180 7.25 -3.09 19.49
CA LEU A 180 6.99 -2.09 20.52
C LEU A 180 6.51 -2.67 21.85
N LYS A 181 5.79 -3.81 21.82
CA LYS A 181 5.21 -4.41 23.02
C LYS A 181 6.23 -4.68 24.15
N PRO A 182 7.45 -5.20 23.88
CA PRO A 182 8.45 -5.36 24.94
C PRO A 182 8.75 -4.07 25.70
N TYR A 183 8.78 -2.92 25.02
CA TYR A 183 9.05 -1.63 25.64
C TYR A 183 7.87 -1.09 26.45
N PHE A 184 6.63 -1.43 26.09
CA PHE A 184 5.47 -1.18 26.97
C PHE A 184 5.55 -2.04 28.23
N ASP A 185 5.87 -3.32 28.11
CA ASP A 185 5.99 -4.26 29.23
C ASP A 185 7.12 -3.84 30.19
N GLU A 186 8.24 -3.33 29.67
CA GLU A 186 9.38 -2.79 30.43
C GLU A 186 9.16 -1.37 30.98
N LYS A 187 8.01 -0.73 30.71
CA LYS A 187 7.69 0.65 31.09
C LYS A 187 8.69 1.68 30.57
N LYS A 188 9.28 1.41 29.41
CA LYS A 188 10.09 2.36 28.64
C LYS A 188 9.25 3.16 27.64
N LEU A 189 8.11 2.62 27.25
CA LEU A 189 7.16 3.25 26.35
C LEU A 189 5.79 3.31 26.99
N PHE A 190 5.11 4.45 26.89
CA PHE A 190 3.78 4.68 27.43
C PHE A 190 2.84 5.20 26.36
N CYS A 191 1.62 4.66 26.30
CA CYS A 191 0.52 5.20 25.53
C CYS A 191 -0.48 5.82 26.52
N LEU A 192 -0.46 7.13 26.65
CA LEU A 192 -1.22 7.81 27.72
C LEU A 192 -2.74 7.78 27.47
N SER A 193 -3.16 7.60 26.23
CA SER A 193 -4.56 7.33 25.90
C SER A 193 -5.04 5.96 26.37
N ASN A 194 -4.12 5.05 26.73
CA ASN A 194 -4.36 3.62 26.95
C ASN A 194 -4.97 2.89 25.72
N GLN A 195 -4.99 3.53 24.55
CA GLN A 195 -5.49 2.97 23.29
C GLN A 195 -4.34 2.25 22.59
N THR A 196 -4.15 0.98 22.91
CA THR A 196 -3.09 0.15 22.33
C THR A 196 -3.63 -1.04 21.56
N LYS A 197 -4.91 -1.38 21.69
CA LYS A 197 -5.55 -2.47 20.94
C LYS A 197 -5.90 -2.00 19.54
N LEU A 198 -5.87 -2.92 18.57
CA LEU A 198 -6.16 -2.60 17.18
C LEU A 198 -7.50 -1.86 17.02
N ASP A 199 -8.58 -2.35 17.62
CA ASP A 199 -9.91 -1.75 17.51
C ASP A 199 -9.99 -0.31 18.03
N ASP A 200 -9.13 0.06 19.00
CA ASP A 200 -9.11 1.40 19.60
C ASP A 200 -8.36 2.44 18.75
N VAL A 201 -7.52 1.99 17.80
CA VAL A 201 -6.56 2.83 17.08
C VAL A 201 -6.82 2.93 15.58
N THR A 202 -7.87 2.27 15.10
CA THR A 202 -8.23 2.26 13.66
C THR A 202 -8.79 3.60 13.20
N ILE A 203 -8.50 3.95 11.95
CA ILE A 203 -8.99 5.17 11.28
C ILE A 203 -9.78 4.75 10.03
N VAL A 204 -11.10 4.89 10.12
CA VAL A 204 -12.04 4.52 9.05
C VAL A 204 -11.67 5.24 7.75
N ASN A 205 -11.70 4.50 6.65
CA ASN A 205 -11.32 4.97 5.30
C ASN A 205 -9.91 5.57 5.20
N TRP A 206 -9.01 5.29 6.15
CA TRP A 206 -7.68 5.90 6.20
C TRP A 206 -7.73 7.44 6.19
N SER A 207 -8.80 7.99 6.77
CA SER A 207 -9.18 9.40 6.65
C SER A 207 -8.22 10.32 7.42
N SER A 208 -7.61 11.25 6.69
CA SER A 208 -6.80 12.33 7.28
C SER A 208 -7.62 13.21 8.24
N ASP A 209 -8.88 13.48 7.94
CA ASP A 209 -9.75 14.30 8.80
C ASP A 209 -10.10 13.58 10.10
N LEU A 210 -10.40 12.27 10.05
CA LEU A 210 -10.64 11.50 11.27
C LEU A 210 -9.37 11.36 12.13
N ALA A 211 -8.20 11.19 11.51
CA ALA A 211 -6.93 11.20 12.22
C ALA A 211 -6.64 12.55 12.87
N TYR A 212 -6.95 13.66 12.19
CA TYR A 212 -6.84 15.01 12.73
C TYR A 212 -7.74 15.21 13.95
N GLU A 213 -9.04 14.86 13.85
CA GLU A 213 -9.97 15.02 14.99
C GLU A 213 -9.57 14.14 16.17
N ARG A 214 -9.14 12.89 15.94
CA ARG A 214 -8.64 12.01 17.01
C ARG A 214 -7.38 12.60 17.67
N MET A 215 -6.43 13.13 16.88
CA MET A 215 -5.22 13.73 17.45
C MET A 215 -5.53 14.99 18.27
N LYS A 216 -6.43 15.85 17.83
CA LYS A 216 -6.90 17.01 18.62
C LYS A 216 -7.50 16.60 19.98
N MET A 217 -8.31 15.54 19.95
CA MET A 217 -8.86 14.99 21.20
C MET A 217 -7.73 14.51 22.14
N LEU A 218 -6.77 13.75 21.62
CA LEU A 218 -5.64 13.22 22.40
C LEU A 218 -4.76 14.35 22.96
N ILE A 219 -4.48 15.39 22.19
CA ILE A 219 -3.75 16.58 22.62
C ILE A 219 -4.43 17.19 23.85
N LYS A 220 -5.74 17.39 23.76
CA LYS A 220 -6.53 17.98 24.87
C LYS A 220 -6.58 17.07 26.09
N THR A 221 -6.89 15.78 25.89
CA THR A 221 -7.12 14.83 26.99
C THR A 221 -5.85 14.52 27.76
N ASN A 222 -4.72 14.37 27.06
CA ASN A 222 -3.43 14.01 27.67
C ASN A 222 -2.53 15.21 27.94
N ASN A 223 -3.04 16.43 27.73
CA ASN A 223 -2.28 17.68 27.87
C ASN A 223 -0.98 17.68 27.04
N TYR A 224 -1.00 17.07 25.84
CA TYR A 224 0.15 17.12 24.95
C TYR A 224 0.38 18.54 24.40
N GLY A 225 1.64 18.94 24.36
CA GLY A 225 1.96 20.27 23.84
C GLY A 225 3.46 20.53 23.80
N PRO A 226 3.86 21.60 23.09
CA PRO A 226 5.27 21.94 22.93
C PRO A 226 5.87 22.72 24.11
N ALA A 227 5.06 23.26 25.02
CA ALA A 227 5.56 23.99 26.19
C ALA A 227 6.12 23.03 27.26
N SER A 228 7.06 23.49 28.09
CA SER A 228 7.66 22.70 29.17
C SER A 228 6.67 22.28 30.24
N THR A 229 5.52 22.95 30.33
CA THR A 229 4.41 22.63 31.25
C THR A 229 3.46 21.56 30.72
N ASN A 230 3.58 21.22 29.44
CA ASN A 230 2.77 20.17 28.81
C ASN A 230 3.42 18.80 28.96
N THR A 231 2.61 17.76 28.78
CA THR A 231 3.09 16.41 28.59
C THR A 231 3.78 16.31 27.21
N LYS A 232 4.97 15.75 27.19
CA LYS A 232 5.71 15.54 25.94
C LYS A 232 5.12 14.36 25.19
N LEU A 233 4.84 14.51 23.90
CA LEU A 233 4.60 13.43 22.96
C LEU A 233 5.91 13.16 22.20
N ASP A 234 6.44 11.93 22.29
CA ASP A 234 7.74 11.57 21.71
C ASP A 234 7.62 10.91 20.35
N ALA A 235 6.55 10.15 20.12
CA ALA A 235 6.29 9.50 18.85
C ALA A 235 4.80 9.38 18.52
N VAL A 236 4.49 9.28 17.24
CA VAL A 236 3.22 8.80 16.70
C VAL A 236 3.53 7.72 15.67
N LEU A 237 3.06 6.51 15.93
CA LEU A 237 2.98 5.46 14.92
C LEU A 237 1.76 5.78 14.06
N ALA A 238 1.95 6.25 12.85
CA ALA A 238 0.90 6.45 11.86
C ALA A 238 1.10 5.43 10.74
N ALA A 239 0.08 4.62 10.48
CA ALA A 239 0.19 3.48 9.57
C ALA A 239 0.45 3.91 8.12
N ASN A 240 -0.14 5.05 7.68
CA ASN A 240 0.16 5.61 6.36
C ASN A 240 0.27 7.15 6.36
N ASP A 241 0.57 7.70 5.21
CA ASP A 241 0.81 9.14 5.03
C ASP A 241 -0.48 9.97 5.13
N SER A 242 -1.62 9.45 4.69
CA SER A 242 -2.91 10.13 4.86
C SER A 242 -3.23 10.35 6.35
N VAL A 243 -3.07 9.31 7.16
CA VAL A 243 -3.23 9.37 8.62
C VAL A 243 -2.19 10.30 9.24
N ALA A 244 -0.92 10.19 8.85
CA ALA A 244 0.16 11.06 9.33
C ALA A 244 -0.11 12.54 9.03
N ASN A 245 -0.67 12.86 7.86
CA ASN A 245 -1.01 14.21 7.45
C ASN A 245 -2.06 14.84 8.40
N GLY A 246 -3.08 14.07 8.78
CA GLY A 246 -4.09 14.51 9.75
C GLY A 246 -3.47 14.78 11.13
N VAL A 247 -2.65 13.86 11.62
CA VAL A 247 -1.90 14.01 12.87
C VAL A 247 -1.02 15.26 12.86
N ILE A 248 -0.24 15.47 11.80
CA ILE A 248 0.67 16.63 11.66
C ILE A 248 -0.12 17.94 11.68
N LYS A 249 -1.26 18.00 10.97
CA LYS A 249 -2.13 19.18 10.96
C LYS A 249 -2.59 19.55 12.37
N ALA A 250 -3.07 18.58 13.16
CA ALA A 250 -3.50 18.79 14.54
C ALA A 250 -2.35 19.27 15.45
N LEU A 251 -1.16 18.70 15.29
CA LEU A 251 0.03 19.09 16.05
C LEU A 251 0.47 20.53 15.72
N LEU A 252 0.46 20.91 14.44
CA LEU A 252 0.79 22.28 14.02
C LEU A 252 -0.19 23.30 14.60
N GLU A 253 -1.49 23.01 14.61
CA GLU A 253 -2.50 23.87 15.23
C GLU A 253 -2.34 23.96 16.75
N ALA A 254 -1.80 22.93 17.41
CA ALA A 254 -1.44 22.94 18.82
C ALA A 254 -0.11 23.67 19.13
N GLY A 255 0.53 24.28 18.11
CA GLY A 255 1.74 25.06 18.27
C GLY A 255 3.04 24.27 18.18
N TYR A 256 3.01 23.00 17.76
CA TYR A 256 4.24 22.27 17.46
C TYR A 256 4.92 22.87 16.24
N ASP A 257 6.24 22.84 16.24
CA ASP A 257 7.10 23.21 15.10
C ASP A 257 8.13 22.10 14.84
N LYS A 258 8.91 22.24 13.79
CA LYS A 258 9.93 21.25 13.37
C LYS A 258 10.92 20.84 14.48
N SER A 259 11.12 21.69 15.49
CA SER A 259 12.07 21.41 16.59
C SER A 259 11.45 20.59 17.71
N ARG A 260 10.14 20.55 17.80
CA ARG A 260 9.37 19.90 18.87
C ARG A 260 8.41 18.82 18.36
N MET A 261 8.38 18.62 17.04
CA MET A 261 7.56 17.58 16.43
C MET A 261 8.00 16.19 16.92
N PRO A 262 7.07 15.30 17.34
CA PRO A 262 7.40 13.92 17.69
C PRO A 262 7.95 13.15 16.48
N VAL A 263 8.49 11.97 16.74
CA VAL A 263 8.81 11.02 15.64
C VAL A 263 7.50 10.55 15.02
N ILE A 264 7.25 10.85 13.74
CA ILE A 264 6.04 10.45 13.01
C ILE A 264 6.40 9.54 11.86
N THR A 265 5.77 8.36 11.81
CA THR A 265 5.90 7.39 10.71
C THR A 265 4.87 7.67 9.62
N GLY A 266 4.91 6.89 8.56
CA GLY A 266 3.95 6.89 7.46
C GLY A 266 4.28 5.79 6.46
N GLN A 267 3.46 5.65 5.43
CA GLN A 267 3.62 4.74 4.30
C GLN A 267 3.01 5.40 3.07
N ASP A 268 3.43 5.02 1.89
CA ASP A 268 3.05 5.42 0.53
C ASP A 268 4.00 6.45 -0.08
N CYS A 269 4.68 7.28 0.71
CA CYS A 269 5.53 8.37 0.23
C CYS A 269 4.77 9.41 -0.61
N ASP A 270 3.56 9.79 -0.20
CA ASP A 270 2.74 10.81 -0.85
C ASP A 270 3.44 12.16 -0.93
N LEU A 271 3.15 12.95 -1.97
CA LEU A 271 3.80 14.25 -2.20
C LEU A 271 3.67 15.22 -1.01
N ASP A 272 2.55 15.18 -0.28
CA ASP A 272 2.35 15.97 0.93
C ASP A 272 3.28 15.50 2.05
N SER A 273 3.41 14.20 2.26
CA SER A 273 4.32 13.61 3.22
C SER A 273 5.79 13.85 2.84
N LEU A 274 6.13 13.84 1.55
CA LEU A 274 7.48 14.24 1.12
C LEU A 274 7.79 15.70 1.49
N PHE A 275 6.80 16.59 1.40
CA PHE A 275 6.94 17.96 1.89
C PHE A 275 7.19 17.99 3.40
N TYR A 276 6.42 17.25 4.19
CA TYR A 276 6.60 17.18 5.65
C TYR A 276 7.92 16.53 6.04
N ILE A 277 8.37 15.48 5.36
CA ILE A 277 9.69 14.87 5.60
C ILE A 277 10.83 15.86 5.25
N LYS A 278 10.71 16.59 4.14
CA LYS A 278 11.72 17.58 3.75
C LYS A 278 11.80 18.75 4.71
N THR A 279 10.69 19.20 5.26
CA THR A 279 10.61 20.32 6.21
C THR A 279 10.85 19.88 7.66
N GLY A 280 10.88 18.59 7.97
CA GLY A 280 11.16 18.05 9.29
C GLY A 280 9.92 17.91 10.19
N LEU A 281 8.73 17.89 9.62
CA LEU A 281 7.46 17.70 10.29
C LEU A 281 7.02 16.23 10.35
N GLN A 282 7.51 15.39 9.43
CA GLN A 282 7.40 13.92 9.45
C GLN A 282 8.80 13.32 9.43
N SER A 283 8.97 12.16 10.06
CA SER A 283 10.31 11.59 10.23
C SER A 283 10.70 10.64 9.09
N MET A 284 9.75 9.89 8.59
CA MET A 284 9.93 8.89 7.53
C MET A 284 8.59 8.48 6.93
N SER A 285 8.64 7.85 5.77
CA SER A 285 7.55 7.07 5.20
C SER A 285 8.09 5.75 4.66
N VAL A 286 7.30 4.68 4.70
CA VAL A 286 7.63 3.41 4.05
C VAL A 286 7.19 3.51 2.60
N PHE A 287 8.11 3.35 1.67
CA PHE A 287 7.82 3.32 0.25
C PHE A 287 7.37 1.93 -0.17
N VAL A 288 6.22 1.89 -0.78
CA VAL A 288 5.62 0.73 -1.44
C VAL A 288 5.59 1.05 -2.94
N ASP A 289 6.56 0.53 -3.68
CA ASP A 289 6.67 0.82 -5.11
C ASP A 289 5.60 0.06 -5.90
N VAL A 290 4.46 0.70 -6.13
CA VAL A 290 3.29 0.11 -6.81
C VAL A 290 3.62 -0.42 -8.22
N ARG A 291 4.74 0.01 -8.83
CA ARG A 291 5.23 -0.56 -10.09
C ARG A 291 5.64 -2.03 -9.94
N LEU A 292 6.07 -2.45 -8.74
CA LEU A 292 6.38 -3.85 -8.46
C LEU A 292 5.11 -4.69 -8.40
N LEU A 293 4.04 -4.18 -7.78
CA LEU A 293 2.73 -4.86 -7.80
C LEU A 293 2.20 -4.99 -9.22
N ALA A 294 2.25 -3.91 -10.02
CA ALA A 294 1.82 -3.96 -11.41
C ALA A 294 2.62 -4.98 -12.23
N LYS A 295 3.95 -5.06 -12.07
CA LYS A 295 4.80 -6.07 -12.72
C LYS A 295 4.43 -7.50 -12.29
N ASN A 296 4.23 -7.72 -11.00
CA ASN A 296 3.81 -9.02 -10.48
C ASN A 296 2.42 -9.41 -11.01
N THR A 297 1.50 -8.45 -11.13
CA THR A 297 0.19 -8.68 -11.74
C THR A 297 0.32 -9.11 -13.20
N VAL A 298 1.18 -8.45 -13.98
CA VAL A 298 1.46 -8.86 -15.37
C VAL A 298 1.97 -10.30 -15.44
N ARG A 299 2.90 -10.69 -14.56
CA ARG A 299 3.41 -12.07 -14.48
C ARG A 299 2.26 -13.08 -14.25
N ILE A 300 1.34 -12.76 -13.32
CA ILE A 300 0.19 -13.64 -13.04
C ILE A 300 -0.75 -13.70 -14.25
N VAL A 301 -1.09 -12.56 -14.88
CA VAL A 301 -1.93 -12.52 -16.08
C VAL A 301 -1.30 -13.31 -17.22
N ASN A 302 0.02 -13.16 -17.43
CA ASN A 302 0.77 -13.96 -18.40
C ASN A 302 0.71 -15.46 -18.10
N SER A 303 0.70 -15.86 -16.80
CA SER A 303 0.58 -17.27 -16.44
C SER A 303 -0.80 -17.84 -16.76
N PHE A 304 -1.86 -17.04 -16.71
CA PHE A 304 -3.20 -17.44 -17.16
C PHE A 304 -3.30 -17.51 -18.68
N ALA A 305 -2.52 -16.69 -19.39
CA ALA A 305 -2.35 -16.77 -20.85
C ALA A 305 -1.34 -17.87 -21.26
N GLU A 306 -0.85 -18.69 -20.32
CA GLU A 306 0.14 -19.76 -20.54
C GLU A 306 1.48 -19.27 -21.14
N THR A 307 1.81 -17.99 -20.97
CA THR A 307 3.04 -17.38 -21.51
C THR A 307 4.14 -17.25 -20.46
N GLU A 308 3.84 -17.48 -19.17
CA GLU A 308 4.79 -17.43 -18.06
C GLU A 308 4.48 -18.50 -17.02
N THR A 309 5.52 -19.08 -16.40
CA THR A 309 5.40 -19.98 -15.25
C THR A 309 5.91 -19.28 -13.98
N ILE A 310 5.11 -19.27 -12.93
CA ILE A 310 5.47 -18.64 -11.66
C ILE A 310 5.89 -19.71 -10.65
N ASN A 311 7.16 -19.66 -10.23
CA ASN A 311 7.76 -20.62 -9.30
C ASN A 311 7.99 -20.03 -7.90
N ASP A 312 7.87 -18.72 -7.73
CA ASP A 312 8.21 -17.93 -6.54
C ASP A 312 6.96 -17.45 -5.74
N TYR A 313 5.83 -18.14 -5.88
CA TYR A 313 4.68 -17.88 -5.03
C TYR A 313 4.96 -18.23 -3.56
N ASP A 314 4.67 -17.30 -2.65
CA ASP A 314 4.35 -17.64 -1.27
C ASP A 314 2.99 -18.36 -1.22
N ARG A 315 2.97 -19.59 -0.74
CA ARG A 315 1.78 -20.44 -0.71
C ARG A 315 1.22 -20.68 0.70
N LEU A 316 1.84 -20.08 1.72
CA LEU A 316 1.55 -20.43 3.12
C LEU A 316 1.10 -19.24 3.97
N SER A 317 1.54 -18.03 3.65
CA SER A 317 1.38 -16.87 4.55
C SER A 317 0.02 -16.20 4.49
N TYR A 318 -0.76 -16.42 3.42
CA TYR A 318 -2.00 -15.66 3.18
C TYR A 318 -3.23 -16.57 3.16
N PHE A 319 -3.67 -16.98 4.37
CA PHE A 319 -4.92 -17.70 4.54
C PHE A 319 -6.11 -16.73 4.59
N ASN A 320 -7.09 -16.90 3.69
CA ASN A 320 -8.24 -16.00 3.56
C ASN A 320 -9.52 -16.51 4.26
N GLY A 321 -9.40 -17.45 5.18
CA GLY A 321 -10.53 -18.06 5.86
C GLY A 321 -11.08 -19.31 5.17
N VAL A 322 -10.75 -19.55 3.90
CA VAL A 322 -11.16 -20.71 3.10
C VAL A 322 -9.96 -21.50 2.60
N THR A 323 -8.97 -20.80 2.02
CA THR A 323 -7.77 -21.42 1.44
C THR A 323 -6.54 -20.51 1.59
N ASN A 324 -5.35 -21.08 1.44
CA ASN A 324 -4.13 -20.30 1.28
C ASN A 324 -4.06 -19.79 -0.16
N ILE A 325 -3.96 -18.48 -0.33
CA ILE A 325 -3.87 -17.83 -1.64
C ILE A 325 -2.39 -17.75 -2.05
N PRO A 326 -2.01 -18.28 -3.23
CA PRO A 326 -0.65 -18.07 -3.76
C PRO A 326 -0.37 -16.58 -3.95
N ALA A 327 0.70 -16.04 -3.32
CA ALA A 327 0.99 -14.62 -3.34
C ALA A 327 2.34 -14.29 -3.97
N LEU A 328 2.41 -13.21 -4.72
CA LEU A 328 3.65 -12.53 -5.08
C LEU A 328 3.83 -11.33 -4.16
N VAL A 329 4.82 -11.39 -3.30
CA VAL A 329 5.08 -10.42 -2.24
C VAL A 329 6.24 -9.52 -2.62
N SER A 330 6.05 -8.21 -2.54
CA SER A 330 7.09 -7.20 -2.82
C SER A 330 7.64 -6.60 -1.53
N GLU A 331 8.92 -6.24 -1.56
CA GLU A 331 9.63 -5.68 -0.42
C GLU A 331 9.36 -4.17 -0.26
N PRO A 332 9.01 -3.70 0.95
CA PRO A 332 8.91 -2.27 1.26
C PRO A 332 10.28 -1.67 1.58
N GLU A 333 10.44 -0.35 1.39
CA GLU A 333 11.67 0.37 1.70
C GLU A 333 11.40 1.63 2.56
N ILE A 334 12.23 1.88 3.60
CA ILE A 334 12.17 3.13 4.38
C ILE A 334 12.72 4.29 3.55
N VAL A 335 11.92 5.35 3.43
CA VAL A 335 12.32 6.64 2.86
C VAL A 335 12.38 7.70 3.96
N THR A 336 13.55 8.29 4.12
CA THR A 336 13.81 9.45 4.98
C THR A 336 14.22 10.62 4.10
N LYS A 337 14.36 11.81 4.69
CA LYS A 337 14.80 13.03 4.00
C LYS A 337 15.99 12.82 3.05
N LYS A 338 16.95 11.96 3.45
CA LYS A 338 18.17 11.68 2.66
C LYS A 338 17.88 10.83 1.42
N LYS A 339 16.89 9.94 1.49
CA LYS A 339 16.58 8.96 0.43
C LYS A 339 15.55 9.45 -0.61
N ILE A 340 14.78 10.51 -0.31
CA ILE A 340 13.72 11.02 -1.19
C ILE A 340 14.19 11.19 -2.65
N LYS A 341 15.38 11.79 -2.85
CA LYS A 341 15.86 12.04 -4.21
C LYS A 341 16.13 10.74 -4.96
N SER A 342 16.93 9.84 -4.37
CA SER A 342 17.37 8.60 -5.04
C SER A 342 16.23 7.62 -5.23
N VAL A 343 15.35 7.44 -4.22
CA VAL A 343 14.30 6.41 -4.26
C VAL A 343 13.10 6.85 -5.09
N LEU A 344 12.73 8.13 -5.04
CA LEU A 344 11.45 8.56 -5.63
C LEU A 344 11.61 9.38 -6.92
N PHE A 345 12.65 10.21 -7.03
CA PHE A 345 12.82 11.04 -8.23
C PHE A 345 13.81 10.46 -9.22
N ASP A 346 14.98 10.00 -8.77
CA ASP A 346 15.99 9.42 -9.67
C ASP A 346 15.53 8.04 -10.21
N SER A 347 14.65 7.34 -9.49
CA SER A 347 14.00 6.08 -9.95
C SER A 347 12.90 6.32 -11.00
N GLY A 348 12.46 7.57 -11.19
CA GLY A 348 11.37 7.93 -12.08
C GLY A 348 9.98 7.59 -11.53
N TYR A 349 9.82 7.31 -10.22
CA TYR A 349 8.50 7.11 -9.62
C TYR A 349 7.67 8.39 -9.68
N TYR A 350 8.25 9.50 -9.23
CA TYR A 350 7.70 10.84 -9.42
C TYR A 350 8.40 11.58 -10.57
N SER A 351 7.63 12.41 -11.26
CA SER A 351 8.10 13.18 -12.41
C SER A 351 9.04 14.31 -12.02
N LYS A 352 9.74 14.86 -13.02
CA LYS A 352 10.53 16.12 -12.83
C LYS A 352 9.64 17.30 -12.45
N GLU A 353 8.40 17.31 -12.92
CA GLU A 353 7.40 18.35 -12.59
C GLU A 353 6.98 18.26 -11.12
N ASP A 354 6.71 17.04 -10.60
CA ASP A 354 6.40 16.83 -9.19
C ASP A 354 7.55 17.30 -8.29
N ASN A 355 8.79 17.01 -8.67
CA ASN A 355 9.98 17.51 -7.96
C ASN A 355 10.06 19.05 -7.95
N ALA A 356 9.72 19.68 -9.08
CA ALA A 356 9.71 21.14 -9.16
C ALA A 356 8.62 21.76 -8.28
N LYS A 357 7.41 21.17 -8.28
CA LYS A 357 6.28 21.58 -7.40
C LYS A 357 6.66 21.42 -5.92
N LEU A 358 7.25 20.29 -5.54
CA LEU A 358 7.72 20.06 -4.17
C LEU A 358 8.77 21.09 -3.73
N LYS A 359 9.77 21.35 -4.55
CA LYS A 359 10.80 22.37 -4.26
C LYS A 359 10.22 23.77 -4.12
N LYS A 360 9.26 24.15 -4.98
CA LYS A 360 8.56 25.45 -4.89
C LYS A 360 7.83 25.57 -3.56
N ARG A 361 7.03 24.56 -3.17
CA ARG A 361 6.28 24.53 -1.90
C ARG A 361 7.20 24.65 -0.69
N ILE A 362 8.34 23.94 -0.68
CA ILE A 362 9.34 24.05 0.40
C ILE A 362 9.93 25.47 0.49
N LYS A 363 10.23 26.11 -0.65
CA LYS A 363 10.75 27.49 -0.67
C LYS A 363 9.72 28.49 -0.13
N GLU A 364 8.44 28.30 -0.44
CA GLU A 364 7.35 29.17 0.02
C GLU A 364 7.11 29.03 1.52
N SER A 365 7.20 27.82 2.08
CA SER A 365 7.05 27.58 3.53
C SER A 365 8.22 28.06 4.39
N SER A 366 9.34 28.43 3.77
CA SER A 366 10.55 28.93 4.46
C SER A 366 10.61 30.46 4.56
N LYS A 367 9.62 31.16 3.98
CA LYS A 367 9.46 32.62 4.06
C LYS A 367 8.52 33.01 5.19
#